data_381053e7cc9e44356d83d698f0413c76
#
_entry.id   381053e7cc9e44356d83d698f0413c76
#
_cell.length_a   1.000
_cell.length_b   1.000
_cell.length_c   1.000
_cell.angle_alpha   90.00
_cell.angle_beta   90.00
_cell.angle_gamma   90.00
#
_symmetry.space_group_name_H-M   'P 1'
#
loop_
_entity.id
_entity.type
_entity.pdbx_description
1 polymer ?
#
loop_
_entity_poly.entity_id
_entity_poly.type
_entity_poly.pdbx_seq_one_letter_code
_entity_poly.pdbx_strand_id
1 'polypeptide(L)'
;AAQEAEMRKKNGSDPPTTTKEQKAGTPMPAYRESAADKKLSGSFQSNKGHLPVPITGPYLITSHYGINYVEGLKNVKINNHGVDIRGHMNCQARAVFDGTVSAIFEHPQIQGSYIVMIRHGQYISAYFNLSELKVKKGEKVKINEPLGLIKADMSGNYTMQFQLRRDRERLNPEQWIG
;
A
#
# COMPACT_ATOMS: atom_id res chain seq x y z
N ALA A 1 72.61 15.14 26.34
CA ALA A 1 71.94 15.15 27.59
C ALA A 1 70.48 14.91 27.32
N ALA A 2 70.08 13.69 27.41
CA ALA A 2 69.50 13.06 28.57
C ALA A 2 68.25 13.75 29.02
N GLN A 3 67.26 12.95 29.07
CA GLN A 3 66.11 12.92 29.96
C GLN A 3 64.85 13.38 29.28
N GLU A 4 63.85 12.61 29.30
CA GLU A 4 63.53 11.39 29.97
C GLU A 4 62.28 10.80 29.38
N ALA A 5 62.41 9.64 29.02
CA ALA A 5 61.47 8.58 29.30
C ALA A 5 61.02 8.67 30.76
N GLU A 6 59.84 8.46 30.94
CA GLU A 6 59.05 8.06 32.09
C GLU A 6 57.91 8.99 32.39
N MET A 7 56.85 8.58 31.97
CA MET A 7 55.68 8.21 32.73
C MET A 7 54.58 7.93 31.75
N ARG A 8 54.53 6.74 31.36
CA ARG A 8 54.14 5.62 31.99
C ARG A 8 52.82 5.61 32.59
N LYS A 9 52.11 4.77 32.13
CA LYS A 9 51.10 4.02 32.84
C LYS A 9 50.08 4.81 33.61
N LYS A 10 48.93 4.72 33.11
CA LYS A 10 47.66 4.31 33.72
C LYS A 10 46.62 5.10 33.06
N ASN A 11 45.63 4.64 32.63
CA ASN A 11 44.82 3.48 32.84
C ASN A 11 44.07 3.18 31.57
N GLY A 12 44.10 1.93 31.22
CA GLY A 12 43.01 1.36 30.52
C GLY A 12 41.75 1.54 31.37
N SER A 13 40.86 2.21 30.83
CA SER A 13 39.47 2.02 31.11
C SER A 13 38.80 2.14 29.76
N ASP A 14 38.64 0.99 29.15
CA ASP A 14 37.69 0.84 28.08
C ASP A 14 36.36 1.38 28.59
N PRO A 15 35.72 2.30 27.86
CA PRO A 15 34.34 2.61 28.17
C PRO A 15 33.55 1.33 27.97
N PRO A 16 32.62 0.99 28.85
CA PRO A 16 31.80 -0.17 28.66
C PRO A 16 31.05 0.04 27.38
N THR A 17 31.24 -0.89 26.45
CA THR A 17 30.41 -1.05 25.28
C THR A 17 29.02 -1.34 25.79
N THR A 18 28.24 -0.31 26.01
CA THR A 18 26.82 -0.46 26.19
C THR A 18 26.28 -0.84 24.83
N THR A 19 26.31 -2.13 24.55
CA THR A 19 25.42 -2.71 23.59
C THR A 19 24.01 -2.34 24.06
N LYS A 20 23.49 -1.26 23.53
CA LYS A 20 22.05 -1.04 23.56
C LYS A 20 21.47 -2.21 22.82
N GLU A 21 21.05 -3.22 23.57
CA GLU A 21 20.05 -4.15 23.10
C GLU A 21 18.92 -3.31 22.53
N GLN A 22 18.87 -3.26 21.22
CA GLN A 22 17.66 -2.83 20.56
C GLN A 22 16.60 -3.80 21.07
N LYS A 23 15.77 -3.34 21.99
CA LYS A 23 14.53 -4.02 22.31
C LYS A 23 13.87 -4.27 20.96
N ALA A 24 13.89 -5.53 20.55
CA ALA A 24 13.06 -6.01 19.47
C ALA A 24 11.66 -5.48 19.76
N GLY A 25 11.16 -4.65 18.85
CA GLY A 25 9.84 -4.07 19.02
C GLY A 25 8.87 -5.18 19.30
N THR A 26 8.02 -4.99 20.27
CA THR A 26 6.93 -5.92 20.60
C THR A 26 6.27 -6.32 19.28
N PRO A 27 6.18 -7.61 18.95
CA PRO A 27 5.50 -8.02 17.72
C PRO A 27 4.10 -7.42 17.75
N MET A 28 3.75 -6.67 16.70
CA MET A 28 2.37 -6.20 16.59
C MET A 28 1.47 -7.42 16.69
N PRO A 29 0.42 -7.37 17.52
CA PRO A 29 -0.47 -8.51 17.68
C PRO A 29 -1.01 -8.89 16.30
N ALA A 30 -0.91 -10.17 15.96
CA ALA A 30 -1.46 -10.69 14.73
C ALA A 30 -2.94 -10.30 14.65
N TYR A 31 -3.37 -9.80 13.50
CA TYR A 31 -4.77 -9.47 13.27
C TYR A 31 -5.64 -10.68 13.61
N ARG A 32 -6.53 -10.50 14.56
CA ARG A 32 -7.54 -11.51 14.92
C ARG A 32 -8.86 -11.12 14.30
N GLU A 33 -9.36 -11.97 13.46
CA GLU A 33 -10.63 -11.79 12.79
C GLU A 33 -11.79 -11.91 13.79
N SER A 34 -12.59 -10.84 13.91
CA SER A 34 -13.83 -10.87 14.69
C SER A 34 -14.92 -11.65 13.94
N ALA A 35 -16.03 -11.95 14.62
CA ALA A 35 -17.18 -12.58 13.96
C ALA A 35 -17.74 -11.72 12.81
N ALA A 36 -17.75 -10.40 12.97
CA ALA A 36 -18.16 -9.45 11.93
C ALA A 36 -17.17 -9.47 10.75
N ASP A 37 -15.87 -9.56 11.04
CA ASP A 37 -14.83 -9.65 10.01
C ASP A 37 -14.93 -10.97 9.24
N LYS A 38 -15.23 -12.09 9.89
CA LYS A 38 -15.45 -13.38 9.21
C LYS A 38 -16.61 -13.32 8.24
N LYS A 39 -17.71 -12.68 8.64
CA LYS A 39 -18.87 -12.46 7.78
C LYS A 39 -18.50 -11.59 6.58
N LEU A 40 -17.77 -10.51 6.82
CA LEU A 40 -17.32 -9.60 5.79
C LEU A 40 -16.34 -10.28 4.82
N SER A 41 -15.38 -11.06 5.33
CA SER A 41 -14.46 -11.86 4.52
C SER A 41 -15.19 -12.85 3.62
N GLY A 42 -16.17 -13.55 4.17
CA GLY A 42 -16.99 -14.50 3.43
C GLY A 42 -17.80 -13.82 2.32
N SER A 43 -18.39 -12.68 2.61
CA SER A 43 -19.13 -11.89 1.62
C SER A 43 -18.22 -11.34 0.54
N PHE A 44 -17.04 -10.88 0.90
CA PHE A 44 -16.03 -10.42 -0.06
C PHE A 44 -15.60 -11.56 -1.00
N GLN A 45 -15.29 -12.71 -0.46
CA GLN A 45 -14.88 -13.88 -1.22
C GLN A 45 -15.98 -14.37 -2.17
N SER A 46 -17.23 -14.32 -1.75
CA SER A 46 -18.39 -14.72 -2.56
C SER A 46 -18.59 -13.80 -3.79
N ASN A 47 -18.07 -12.59 -3.73
CA ASN A 47 -18.15 -11.61 -4.81
C ASN A 47 -16.91 -11.61 -5.72
N LYS A 48 -16.06 -12.63 -5.64
CA LYS A 48 -14.92 -12.78 -6.55
C LYS A 48 -15.38 -12.78 -8.01
N GLY A 49 -14.79 -11.91 -8.84
CA GLY A 49 -15.16 -11.73 -10.24
C GLY A 49 -16.36 -10.80 -10.46
N HIS A 50 -16.95 -10.27 -9.41
CA HIS A 50 -18.10 -9.36 -9.46
C HIS A 50 -17.90 -8.05 -8.70
N LEU A 51 -16.70 -7.80 -8.19
CA LEU A 51 -16.40 -6.55 -7.55
C LEU A 51 -16.40 -5.41 -8.57
N PRO A 52 -16.91 -4.22 -8.21
CA PRO A 52 -16.86 -3.07 -9.12
C PRO A 52 -15.41 -2.67 -9.42
N VAL A 53 -15.18 -2.14 -10.60
CA VAL A 53 -13.89 -1.53 -10.94
C VAL A 53 -13.64 -0.35 -9.99
N PRO A 54 -12.43 -0.22 -9.43
CA PRO A 54 -12.17 0.77 -8.36
C PRO A 54 -12.04 2.22 -8.85
N ILE A 55 -12.47 2.51 -10.07
CA ILE A 55 -12.43 3.84 -10.66
C ILE A 55 -13.78 4.18 -11.29
N THR A 56 -14.17 5.44 -11.24
CA THR A 56 -15.41 5.90 -11.86
C THR A 56 -15.21 6.23 -13.34
N GLY A 57 -16.24 5.99 -14.14
CA GLY A 57 -16.27 6.32 -15.56
C GLY A 57 -15.48 5.34 -16.43
N PRO A 58 -15.28 5.67 -17.70
CA PRO A 58 -14.51 4.85 -18.63
C PRO A 58 -13.06 4.70 -18.20
N TYR A 59 -12.48 3.55 -18.42
CA TYR A 59 -11.13 3.23 -17.99
C TYR A 59 -10.40 2.34 -18.98
N LEU A 60 -9.09 2.29 -18.84
CA LEU A 60 -8.19 1.41 -19.56
C LEU A 60 -7.20 0.79 -18.59
N ILE A 61 -7.01 -0.51 -18.64
CA ILE A 61 -5.91 -1.18 -17.91
C ILE A 61 -4.63 -0.98 -18.72
N THR A 62 -3.67 -0.28 -18.12
CA THR A 62 -2.39 0.05 -18.76
C THR A 62 -1.27 -0.89 -18.38
N SER A 63 -1.38 -1.57 -17.23
CA SER A 63 -0.43 -2.58 -16.78
C SER A 63 -1.18 -3.65 -15.98
N HIS A 64 -0.99 -4.91 -16.39
CA HIS A 64 -1.62 -6.06 -15.75
C HIS A 64 -0.85 -6.51 -14.51
N TYR A 65 -1.51 -7.28 -13.66
CA TYR A 65 -0.87 -7.94 -12.53
C TYR A 65 0.22 -8.91 -13.00
N GLY A 66 1.34 -8.92 -12.27
CA GLY A 66 2.44 -9.82 -12.55
C GLY A 66 3.49 -9.22 -13.49
N ILE A 67 4.11 -10.07 -14.27
CA ILE A 67 5.23 -9.67 -15.13
C ILE A 67 4.71 -9.06 -16.43
N ASN A 68 5.06 -7.80 -16.66
CA ASN A 68 4.78 -7.07 -17.88
C ASN A 68 6.08 -6.80 -18.64
N TYR A 69 6.01 -6.87 -19.96
CA TYR A 69 7.12 -6.45 -20.82
C TYR A 69 6.97 -4.97 -21.15
N VAL A 70 8.09 -4.23 -21.11
CA VAL A 70 8.07 -2.83 -21.50
C VAL A 70 8.10 -2.74 -23.02
N GLU A 71 7.10 -2.10 -23.59
CA GLU A 71 7.00 -1.90 -25.03
C GLU A 71 8.22 -1.12 -25.55
N GLY A 72 8.79 -1.61 -26.64
CA GLY A 72 9.97 -1.03 -27.28
C GLY A 72 11.33 -1.38 -26.62
N LEU A 73 11.32 -2.07 -25.48
CA LEU A 73 12.55 -2.51 -24.81
C LEU A 73 12.60 -4.04 -24.75
N LYS A 74 13.50 -4.63 -25.53
CA LYS A 74 13.73 -6.08 -25.48
C LYS A 74 14.27 -6.48 -24.12
N ASN A 75 13.65 -7.51 -23.50
CA ASN A 75 14.08 -8.11 -22.24
C ASN A 75 13.92 -7.23 -20.97
N VAL A 76 13.22 -6.11 -21.04
CA VAL A 76 12.88 -5.35 -19.83
C VAL A 76 11.50 -5.80 -19.33
N LYS A 77 11.49 -6.30 -18.09
CA LYS A 77 10.28 -6.78 -17.42
C LYS A 77 10.03 -5.94 -16.17
N ILE A 78 8.77 -5.61 -15.95
CA ILE A 78 8.30 -4.97 -14.71
C ILE A 78 7.34 -5.93 -14.02
N ASN A 79 7.57 -6.17 -12.73
CA ASN A 79 6.64 -6.95 -11.93
C ASN A 79 5.66 -6.00 -11.23
N ASN A 80 4.41 -6.03 -11.66
CA ASN A 80 3.34 -5.23 -11.09
C ASN A 80 2.62 -6.02 -9.99
N HIS A 81 2.57 -5.44 -8.80
CA HIS A 81 1.92 -6.07 -7.64
C HIS A 81 0.40 -5.81 -7.57
N GLY A 82 -0.13 -5.10 -8.53
CA GLY A 82 -1.53 -4.79 -8.70
C GLY A 82 -1.87 -4.61 -10.17
N VAL A 83 -2.85 -3.80 -10.45
CA VAL A 83 -3.17 -3.39 -11.82
C VAL A 83 -3.12 -1.87 -11.91
N ASP A 84 -2.62 -1.34 -13.02
CA ASP A 84 -2.64 0.09 -13.30
C ASP A 84 -3.83 0.40 -14.19
N ILE A 85 -4.67 1.31 -13.72
CA ILE A 85 -5.93 1.69 -14.36
C ILE A 85 -5.89 3.18 -14.65
N ARG A 86 -6.04 3.52 -15.93
CA ARG A 86 -6.13 4.90 -16.38
C ARG A 86 -7.58 5.29 -16.62
N GLY A 87 -7.98 6.40 -16.02
CA GLY A 87 -9.29 7.01 -16.22
C GLY A 87 -9.20 8.35 -16.92
N HIS A 88 -10.23 9.15 -16.71
CA HIS A 88 -10.37 10.49 -17.27
C HIS A 88 -10.11 11.59 -16.24
N MET A 89 -10.07 12.82 -16.72
CA MET A 89 -10.07 14.00 -15.85
C MET A 89 -11.24 13.94 -14.87
N ASN A 90 -10.96 14.25 -13.60
CA ASN A 90 -11.92 14.23 -12.49
C ASN A 90 -12.47 12.81 -12.16
N CYS A 91 -11.89 11.73 -12.67
CA CYS A 91 -12.25 10.40 -12.22
C CYS A 91 -11.89 10.22 -10.75
N GLN A 92 -12.68 9.39 -10.07
CA GLN A 92 -12.53 9.13 -8.65
C GLN A 92 -12.21 7.65 -8.42
N ALA A 93 -11.40 7.37 -7.40
CA ALA A 93 -11.33 6.04 -6.85
C ALA A 93 -12.58 5.78 -6.00
N ARG A 94 -13.07 4.54 -6.05
CA ARG A 94 -14.21 4.10 -5.25
C ARG A 94 -13.93 2.76 -4.58
N ALA A 95 -14.49 2.57 -3.40
CA ALA A 95 -14.35 1.33 -2.66
C ALA A 95 -14.96 0.16 -3.44
N VAL A 96 -14.23 -0.92 -3.57
CA VAL A 96 -14.70 -2.12 -4.28
C VAL A 96 -15.68 -2.95 -3.46
N PHE A 97 -15.74 -2.72 -2.16
CA PHE A 97 -16.62 -3.41 -1.24
C PHE A 97 -16.75 -2.66 0.08
N ASP A 98 -17.73 -3.05 0.89
CA ASP A 98 -17.89 -2.55 2.25
C ASP A 98 -16.65 -2.88 3.09
N GLY A 99 -16.22 -1.94 3.91
CA GLY A 99 -15.07 -2.12 4.76
C GLY A 99 -14.77 -0.92 5.65
N THR A 100 -13.58 -0.92 6.22
CA THR A 100 -13.09 0.15 7.08
C THR A 100 -11.75 0.66 6.55
N VAL A 101 -11.57 1.97 6.48
CA VAL A 101 -10.29 2.58 6.09
C VAL A 101 -9.26 2.26 7.18
N SER A 102 -8.34 1.36 6.87
CA SER A 102 -7.34 0.87 7.83
C SER A 102 -6.09 1.73 7.89
N ALA A 103 -5.73 2.37 6.79
CA ALA A 103 -4.56 3.24 6.71
C ALA A 103 -4.68 4.24 5.56
N ILE A 104 -4.04 5.39 5.75
CA ILE A 104 -3.83 6.41 4.71
C ILE A 104 -2.38 6.86 4.82
N PHE A 105 -1.66 6.83 3.69
CA PHE A 105 -0.27 7.27 3.60
C PHE A 105 -0.11 8.29 2.48
N GLU A 106 0.70 9.31 2.71
CA GLU A 106 1.17 10.17 1.63
C GLU A 106 2.38 9.53 0.96
N HIS A 107 2.44 9.60 -0.37
CA HIS A 107 3.56 9.05 -1.13
C HIS A 107 4.85 9.83 -0.80
N PRO A 108 5.94 9.16 -0.42
CA PRO A 108 7.14 9.86 0.10
C PRO A 108 7.83 10.77 -0.92
N GLN A 109 7.63 10.53 -2.21
CA GLN A 109 8.29 11.28 -3.29
C GLN A 109 7.32 12.13 -4.13
N ILE A 110 6.02 11.94 -3.97
CA ILE A 110 4.99 12.63 -4.75
C ILE A 110 4.05 13.35 -3.79
N GLN A 111 4.31 14.62 -3.56
CA GLN A 111 3.48 15.43 -2.69
C GLN A 111 2.03 15.47 -3.19
N GLY A 112 1.09 15.34 -2.28
CA GLY A 112 -0.34 15.34 -2.59
C GLY A 112 -0.86 14.06 -3.23
N SER A 113 -0.03 13.03 -3.34
CA SER A 113 -0.44 11.69 -3.76
C SER A 113 -0.56 10.78 -2.54
N TYR A 114 -1.73 10.16 -2.36
CA TYR A 114 -2.07 9.35 -1.20
C TYR A 114 -2.36 7.90 -1.58
N ILE A 115 -2.11 7.03 -0.63
CA ILE A 115 -2.47 5.62 -0.67
C ILE A 115 -3.54 5.40 0.39
N VAL A 116 -4.69 4.87 -0.01
CA VAL A 116 -5.78 4.49 0.89
C VAL A 116 -5.88 2.99 0.93
N MET A 117 -5.93 2.43 2.12
CA MET A 117 -6.11 1.00 2.34
C MET A 117 -7.43 0.75 3.05
N ILE A 118 -8.22 -0.17 2.52
CA ILE A 118 -9.51 -0.57 3.10
C ILE A 118 -9.46 -2.03 3.48
N ARG A 119 -9.89 -2.32 4.70
CA ARG A 119 -9.97 -3.68 5.21
C ARG A 119 -11.38 -4.24 5.07
N HIS A 120 -11.46 -5.41 4.51
CA HIS A 120 -12.69 -6.19 4.30
C HIS A 120 -12.56 -7.56 5.00
N GLY A 121 -12.45 -7.55 6.33
CA GLY A 121 -12.07 -8.73 7.07
C GLY A 121 -10.61 -9.13 6.84
N GLN A 122 -10.35 -10.31 6.30
CA GLN A 122 -8.99 -10.75 5.93
C GLN A 122 -8.46 -10.09 4.65
N TYR A 123 -9.33 -9.52 3.83
CA TYR A 123 -8.96 -8.89 2.58
C TYR A 123 -8.63 -7.42 2.77
N ILE A 124 -7.67 -6.94 2.02
CA ILE A 124 -7.27 -5.54 2.00
C ILE A 124 -7.20 -5.08 0.55
N SER A 125 -7.93 -4.01 0.24
CA SER A 125 -7.81 -3.30 -1.02
C SER A 125 -6.97 -2.03 -0.83
N ALA A 126 -6.05 -1.76 -1.73
CA ALA A 126 -5.19 -0.59 -1.68
C ALA A 126 -5.30 0.22 -2.97
N TYR A 127 -5.47 1.52 -2.80
CA TYR A 127 -5.72 2.48 -3.87
C TYR A 127 -4.60 3.51 -3.86
N PHE A 128 -3.78 3.50 -4.90
CA PHE A 128 -2.60 4.35 -5.03
C PHE A 128 -2.87 5.54 -5.93
N ASN A 129 -2.20 6.65 -5.66
CA ASN A 129 -2.24 7.87 -6.44
C ASN A 129 -3.57 8.65 -6.33
N LEU A 130 -4.09 8.74 -5.12
CA LEU A 130 -5.28 9.53 -4.81
C LEU A 130 -4.90 10.93 -4.35
N SER A 131 -5.77 11.88 -4.65
CA SER A 131 -5.73 13.25 -4.15
C SER A 131 -7.11 13.67 -3.68
N GLU A 132 -7.19 14.80 -2.97
CA GLU A 132 -8.46 15.34 -2.45
C GLU A 132 -9.32 14.25 -1.78
N LEU A 133 -8.74 13.61 -0.75
CA LEU A 133 -9.37 12.48 -0.08
C LEU A 133 -10.70 12.88 0.56
N LYS A 134 -11.69 12.00 0.40
CA LYS A 134 -13.04 12.13 0.97
C LYS A 134 -13.24 11.27 2.21
N VAL A 135 -12.26 10.49 2.59
CA VAL A 135 -12.32 9.54 3.71
C VAL A 135 -11.16 9.77 4.67
N LYS A 136 -11.33 9.30 5.91
CA LYS A 136 -10.33 9.35 6.96
C LYS A 136 -10.05 7.96 7.48
N LYS A 137 -8.87 7.77 8.08
CA LYS A 137 -8.53 6.53 8.77
C LYS A 137 -9.58 6.22 9.84
N GLY A 138 -10.05 4.97 9.87
CA GLY A 138 -11.06 4.47 10.79
C GLY A 138 -12.50 4.62 10.31
N GLU A 139 -12.77 5.35 9.23
CA GLU A 139 -14.12 5.46 8.66
C GLU A 139 -14.57 4.14 8.03
N LYS A 140 -15.84 3.85 8.20
CA LYS A 140 -16.52 2.79 7.47
C LYS A 140 -16.93 3.30 6.10
N VAL A 141 -16.68 2.52 5.09
CA VAL A 141 -17.06 2.81 3.71
C VAL A 141 -17.95 1.72 3.16
N LYS A 142 -18.78 2.09 2.21
CA LYS A 142 -19.63 1.16 1.49
C LYS A 142 -19.10 0.91 0.08
N ILE A 143 -19.54 -0.19 -0.51
CA ILE A 143 -19.27 -0.47 -1.93
C ILE A 143 -19.62 0.74 -2.80
N ASN A 144 -18.76 1.07 -3.75
CA ASN A 144 -18.87 2.22 -4.66
C ASN A 144 -18.73 3.60 -4.00
N GLU A 145 -18.42 3.68 -2.71
CA GLU A 145 -18.21 4.97 -2.06
C GLU A 145 -16.95 5.66 -2.58
N PRO A 146 -17.03 6.95 -2.98
CA PRO A 146 -15.87 7.69 -3.47
C PRO A 146 -14.83 7.88 -2.38
N LEU A 147 -13.57 7.63 -2.71
CA LEU A 147 -12.43 7.76 -1.79
C LEU A 147 -11.64 9.04 -2.00
N GLY A 148 -11.59 9.52 -3.22
CA GLY A 148 -10.84 10.71 -3.62
C GLY A 148 -10.65 10.76 -5.13
N LEU A 149 -10.07 11.84 -5.61
CA LEU A 149 -9.71 11.99 -7.01
C LEU A 149 -8.45 11.20 -7.35
N ILE A 150 -8.33 10.78 -8.59
CA ILE A 150 -7.07 10.28 -9.11
C ILE A 150 -6.20 11.48 -9.50
N LYS A 151 -4.96 11.50 -9.01
CA LYS A 151 -4.02 12.57 -9.31
C LYS A 151 -3.46 12.43 -10.72
N ALA A 152 -3.46 13.53 -11.47
CA ALA A 152 -2.78 13.58 -12.76
C ALA A 152 -1.27 13.44 -12.59
N ASP A 153 -0.63 12.69 -13.49
CA ASP A 153 0.83 12.67 -13.63
C ASP A 153 1.34 13.89 -14.43
N MET A 154 2.64 13.98 -14.61
CA MET A 154 3.26 15.08 -15.36
C MET A 154 2.86 15.11 -16.84
N SER A 155 2.38 14.00 -17.38
CA SER A 155 1.90 13.88 -18.76
C SER A 155 0.40 14.13 -18.89
N GLY A 156 -0.29 14.44 -17.78
CA GLY A 156 -1.74 14.67 -17.77
C GLY A 156 -2.57 13.41 -17.77
N ASN A 157 -1.98 12.26 -17.44
CA ASN A 157 -2.70 10.99 -17.31
C ASN A 157 -3.19 10.78 -15.87
N TYR A 158 -4.39 10.23 -15.76
CA TYR A 158 -5.03 9.92 -14.48
C TYR A 158 -4.97 8.41 -14.24
N THR A 159 -3.85 7.93 -13.74
CA THR A 159 -3.60 6.50 -13.53
C THR A 159 -3.50 6.20 -12.05
N MET A 160 -4.29 5.23 -11.59
CA MET A 160 -4.19 4.66 -10.27
C MET A 160 -3.63 3.24 -10.34
N GLN A 161 -2.95 2.81 -9.29
CA GLN A 161 -2.67 1.40 -9.08
C GLN A 161 -3.65 0.84 -8.04
N PHE A 162 -4.21 -0.31 -8.34
CA PHE A 162 -5.08 -1.04 -7.44
C PHE A 162 -4.44 -2.36 -7.05
N GLN A 163 -4.32 -2.59 -5.75
CA GLN A 163 -3.78 -3.84 -5.20
C GLN A 163 -4.82 -4.51 -4.32
N LEU A 164 -4.80 -5.82 -4.33
CA LEU A 164 -5.65 -6.64 -3.48
C LEU A 164 -4.80 -7.67 -2.74
N ARG A 165 -5.08 -7.85 -1.46
CA ARG A 165 -4.38 -8.81 -0.59
C ARG A 165 -5.38 -9.59 0.24
N ARG A 166 -5.00 -10.81 0.58
CA ARG A 166 -5.59 -11.59 1.66
C ARG A 166 -4.52 -11.72 2.74
N ASP A 167 -4.69 -11.01 3.85
CA ASP A 167 -3.65 -10.83 4.86
C ASP A 167 -2.33 -10.32 4.25
N ARG A 168 -1.32 -11.18 4.14
CA ARG A 168 -0.02 -10.84 3.53
C ARG A 168 0.14 -11.32 2.09
N GLU A 169 -0.79 -12.14 1.63
CA GLU A 169 -0.76 -12.69 0.28
C GLU A 169 -1.28 -11.69 -0.74
N ARG A 170 -0.50 -11.45 -1.79
CA ARG A 170 -0.95 -10.64 -2.93
C ARG A 170 -1.85 -11.46 -3.83
N LEU A 171 -2.95 -10.85 -4.23
CA LEU A 171 -3.92 -11.45 -5.14
C LEU A 171 -3.89 -10.72 -6.47
N ASN A 172 -4.24 -11.43 -7.55
CA ASN A 172 -4.44 -10.80 -8.85
C ASN A 172 -5.79 -10.08 -8.87
N PRO A 173 -5.81 -8.73 -8.85
CA PRO A 173 -7.06 -7.98 -8.78
C PRO A 173 -7.99 -8.21 -9.96
N GLU A 174 -7.44 -8.53 -11.14
CA GLU A 174 -8.22 -8.75 -12.35
C GLU A 174 -9.13 -9.97 -12.27
N GLN A 175 -8.84 -10.91 -11.38
CA GLN A 175 -9.70 -12.06 -11.11
C GLN A 175 -10.88 -11.73 -10.18
N TRP A 176 -10.88 -10.58 -9.56
CA TRP A 176 -11.85 -10.16 -8.56
C TRP A 176 -12.80 -9.08 -9.07
N ILE A 177 -12.31 -8.17 -9.88
CA ILE A 177 -13.10 -7.10 -10.50
C ILE A 177 -13.71 -7.57 -11.81
N GLY A 178 -14.92 -7.14 -12.09
CA GLY A 178 -15.54 -7.52 -13.36
C GLY A 178 -16.96 -7.10 -13.52
#